data_e4d514be91c26c3cd7181e36756fc34b
#
_entry.id   e4d514be91c26c3cd7181e36756fc34b
#
_cell.length_a   1.000
_cell.length_b   1.000
_cell.length_c   1.000
_cell.angle_alpha   90.00
_cell.angle_beta   90.00
_cell.angle_gamma   90.00
#
_symmetry.space_group_name_H-M   'P 1'
#
loop_
_entity.id
_entity.type
_entity.pdbx_description
1 polymer ?
#
loop_
_entity_poly.entity_id
_entity_poly.type
_entity_poly.pdbx_seq_one_letter_code
_entity_poly.pdbx_strand_id
1 'polypeptide(L)'
;MDPATYFPILGTIFSVCLSFSPTVPFIQVFQHKEKIEILPEGMLLCQLMNRLLWCSVWILTKRLIPFINAIVGIFITSVFLILYLYLYYNRICLKAFTKSFLLICFELLIVGGCVLYKDEKVVSTLAMIFNVAMYIAPGQKIIRVVKEKNYKLIPIRSTIVSILCSGSWLMYGITINLFAQILPNALGLFFSILNTLAWIYFFINRDKGKEEETFAVIHNSD
;
A
#
# COMPACT_ATOMS: atom_id res chain seq x y z
N MET A 1 17.44 -12.47 20.67
CA MET A 1 17.57 -12.18 19.22
C MET A 1 17.86 -10.68 19.09
N ASP A 2 18.85 -10.31 18.32
CA ASP A 2 19.21 -8.91 18.11
C ASP A 2 18.03 -8.15 17.46
N PRO A 3 17.64 -6.94 17.96
CA PRO A 3 16.59 -6.11 17.38
C PRO A 3 16.76 -5.84 15.88
N ALA A 4 18.01 -5.68 15.41
CA ALA A 4 18.35 -5.49 14.01
C ALA A 4 18.03 -6.71 13.11
N THR A 5 17.83 -7.88 13.71
CA THR A 5 17.41 -9.12 13.02
C THR A 5 15.93 -9.39 13.23
N TYR A 6 15.41 -9.16 14.43
CA TYR A 6 14.03 -9.49 14.80
C TYR A 6 13.01 -8.64 14.06
N PHE A 7 13.16 -7.31 14.09
CA PHE A 7 12.18 -6.41 13.47
C PHE A 7 12.05 -6.56 11.94
N PRO A 8 13.14 -6.70 11.16
CA PRO A 8 12.98 -6.89 9.72
C PRO A 8 12.38 -8.26 9.34
N ILE A 9 12.52 -9.30 10.19
CA ILE A 9 11.82 -10.57 9.98
C ILE A 9 10.31 -10.36 10.14
N LEU A 10 9.86 -9.76 11.24
CA LEU A 10 8.44 -9.45 11.46
C LEU A 10 7.89 -8.54 10.35
N GLY A 11 8.63 -7.48 10.03
CA GLY A 11 8.27 -6.56 8.96
C GLY A 11 8.12 -7.28 7.61
N THR A 12 9.00 -8.23 7.31
CA THR A 12 8.92 -9.06 6.09
C THR A 12 7.66 -9.91 6.07
N ILE A 13 7.34 -10.61 7.16
CA ILE A 13 6.14 -11.44 7.26
C ILE A 13 4.88 -10.61 6.99
N PHE A 14 4.73 -9.48 7.67
CA PHE A 14 3.57 -8.61 7.50
C PHE A 14 3.54 -7.92 6.13
N SER A 15 4.71 -7.55 5.57
CA SER A 15 4.80 -6.98 4.22
C SER A 15 4.34 -7.97 3.15
N VAL A 16 4.71 -9.25 3.28
CA VAL A 16 4.25 -10.32 2.37
C VAL A 16 2.74 -10.48 2.47
N CYS A 17 2.17 -10.52 3.68
CA CYS A 17 0.72 -10.56 3.88
C CYS A 17 0.02 -9.37 3.20
N LEU A 18 0.54 -8.15 3.35
CA LEU A 18 0.00 -6.96 2.71
C LEU A 18 0.14 -6.98 1.18
N SER A 19 1.19 -7.59 0.65
CA SER A 19 1.40 -7.72 -0.80
C SER A 19 0.30 -8.53 -1.49
N PHE A 20 -0.42 -9.37 -0.76
CA PHE A 20 -1.60 -10.10 -1.26
C PHE A 20 -2.92 -9.32 -1.15
N SER A 21 -2.91 -8.10 -0.62
CA SER A 21 -4.13 -7.28 -0.53
C SER A 21 -4.86 -7.03 -1.85
N PRO A 22 -4.19 -6.94 -3.04
CA PRO A 22 -4.87 -6.81 -4.32
C PRO A 22 -5.66 -8.05 -4.75
N THR A 23 -5.46 -9.21 -4.13
CA THR A 23 -6.15 -10.46 -4.51
C THR A 23 -7.67 -10.30 -4.53
N VAL A 24 -8.26 -9.58 -3.58
CA VAL A 24 -9.72 -9.41 -3.49
C VAL A 24 -10.27 -8.65 -4.70
N PRO A 25 -9.76 -7.45 -5.08
CA PRO A 25 -10.17 -6.77 -6.32
C PRO A 25 -9.99 -7.65 -7.57
N PHE A 26 -8.88 -8.39 -7.66
CA PHE A 26 -8.64 -9.28 -8.81
C PHE A 26 -9.68 -10.40 -8.90
N ILE A 27 -10.02 -11.06 -7.80
CA ILE A 27 -11.08 -12.09 -7.76
C ILE A 27 -12.41 -11.48 -8.20
N GLN A 28 -12.77 -10.29 -7.74
CA GLN A 28 -14.00 -9.60 -8.14
C GLN A 28 -14.05 -9.33 -9.64
N VAL A 29 -12.95 -8.91 -10.25
CA VAL A 29 -12.88 -8.68 -11.70
C VAL A 29 -12.93 -9.99 -12.50
N PHE A 30 -12.35 -11.09 -11.99
CA PHE A 30 -12.47 -12.40 -12.62
C PHE A 30 -13.92 -12.91 -12.61
N GLN A 31 -14.65 -12.66 -11.52
CA GLN A 31 -16.06 -13.05 -11.39
C GLN A 31 -17.00 -12.13 -12.16
N HIS A 32 -16.75 -10.82 -12.12
CA HIS A 32 -17.57 -9.76 -12.71
C HIS A 32 -16.73 -8.93 -13.69
N LYS A 33 -16.63 -9.43 -14.89
CA LYS A 33 -15.74 -8.92 -15.96
C LYS A 33 -15.88 -7.42 -16.31
N GLU A 34 -16.96 -6.79 -16.01
CA GLU A 34 -17.28 -5.37 -16.26
C GLU A 34 -16.63 -4.39 -15.26
N LYS A 35 -16.08 -4.89 -14.16
CA LYS A 35 -15.56 -4.06 -13.05
C LYS A 35 -14.03 -3.88 -13.08
N ILE A 36 -13.40 -3.85 -14.26
CA ILE A 36 -11.94 -3.73 -14.40
C ILE A 36 -11.38 -2.44 -13.77
N GLU A 37 -12.18 -1.38 -13.71
CA GLU A 37 -11.83 -0.09 -13.11
C GLU A 37 -11.54 -0.16 -11.60
N ILE A 38 -11.96 -1.27 -10.94
CA ILE A 38 -11.69 -1.50 -9.52
C ILE A 38 -10.21 -1.86 -9.29
N LEU A 39 -9.50 -2.33 -10.33
CA LEU A 39 -8.12 -2.75 -10.20
C LEU A 39 -7.19 -1.56 -9.89
N PRO A 40 -6.35 -1.68 -8.87
CA PRO A 40 -5.54 -0.58 -8.37
C PRO A 40 -4.23 -0.40 -9.16
N GLU A 41 -4.30 -0.06 -10.47
CA GLU A 41 -3.13 0.12 -11.33
C GLU A 41 -2.08 1.05 -10.73
N GLY A 42 -2.48 2.26 -10.38
CA GLY A 42 -1.56 3.25 -9.81
C GLY A 42 -0.89 2.78 -8.52
N MET A 43 -1.62 2.03 -7.69
CA MET A 43 -1.06 1.44 -6.47
C MET A 43 -0.01 0.36 -6.81
N LEU A 44 -0.27 -0.50 -7.79
CA LEU A 44 0.67 -1.56 -8.19
C LEU A 44 1.97 -0.97 -8.76
N LEU A 45 1.88 0.06 -9.62
CA LEU A 45 3.03 0.77 -10.16
C LEU A 45 3.84 1.46 -9.06
N CYS A 46 3.18 2.23 -8.18
CA CYS A 46 3.86 2.85 -7.04
C CYS A 46 4.52 1.82 -6.11
N GLN A 47 3.87 0.67 -5.88
CA GLN A 47 4.46 -0.42 -5.08
C GLN A 47 5.69 -0.99 -5.77
N LEU A 48 5.64 -1.25 -7.08
CA LEU A 48 6.79 -1.78 -7.82
C LEU A 48 7.98 -0.82 -7.72
N MET A 49 7.77 0.47 -8.02
CA MET A 49 8.80 1.50 -7.90
C MET A 49 9.41 1.55 -6.50
N ASN A 50 8.56 1.61 -5.49
CA ASN A 50 9.01 1.65 -4.10
C ASN A 50 9.86 0.40 -3.74
N ARG A 51 9.43 -0.79 -4.17
CA ARG A 51 10.18 -2.05 -3.94
C ARG A 51 11.53 -2.06 -4.65
N LEU A 52 11.59 -1.58 -5.89
CA LEU A 52 12.85 -1.50 -6.66
C LEU A 52 13.84 -0.53 -6.02
N LEU A 53 13.38 0.65 -5.60
CA LEU A 53 14.22 1.62 -4.89
C LEU A 53 14.76 1.06 -3.56
N TRP A 54 13.90 0.45 -2.74
CA TRP A 54 14.34 -0.18 -1.50
C TRP A 54 15.27 -1.38 -1.74
N CYS A 55 15.04 -2.16 -2.81
CA CYS A 55 15.96 -3.21 -3.21
C CYS A 55 17.38 -2.65 -3.46
N SER A 56 17.46 -1.53 -4.18
CA SER A 56 18.72 -0.83 -4.43
C SER A 56 19.40 -0.33 -3.14
N VAL A 57 18.63 0.25 -2.21
CA VAL A 57 19.13 0.66 -0.89
C VAL A 57 19.72 -0.54 -0.14
N TRP A 58 19.02 -1.68 -0.13
CA TRP A 58 19.47 -2.87 0.61
C TRP A 58 20.68 -3.57 -0.02
N ILE A 59 20.86 -3.47 -1.33
CA ILE A 59 22.09 -3.89 -2.02
C ILE A 59 23.26 -3.02 -1.57
N LEU A 60 23.10 -1.69 -1.59
CA LEU A 60 24.14 -0.74 -1.21
C LEU A 60 24.54 -0.88 0.27
N THR A 61 23.57 -1.08 1.15
CA THR A 61 23.79 -1.23 2.59
C THR A 61 24.10 -2.66 3.03
N LYS A 62 24.10 -3.63 2.10
CA LYS A 62 24.36 -5.06 2.36
C LYS A 62 23.45 -5.66 3.45
N ARG A 63 22.19 -5.28 3.50
CA ARG A 63 21.19 -5.75 4.47
C ARG A 63 20.35 -6.88 3.89
N LEU A 64 20.67 -8.13 4.24
CA LEU A 64 20.11 -9.33 3.61
C LEU A 64 18.59 -9.48 3.83
N ILE A 65 18.09 -9.38 5.06
CA ILE A 65 16.66 -9.64 5.36
C ILE A 65 15.75 -8.64 4.66
N PRO A 66 15.98 -7.31 4.74
CA PRO A 66 15.19 -6.34 3.97
C PRO A 66 15.35 -6.51 2.46
N PHE A 67 16.50 -6.93 1.96
CA PHE A 67 16.71 -7.25 0.55
C PHE A 67 15.82 -8.40 0.09
N ILE A 68 15.76 -9.51 0.86
CA ILE A 68 14.85 -10.64 0.58
C ILE A 68 13.39 -10.16 0.54
N ASN A 69 12.97 -9.33 1.51
CA ASN A 69 11.63 -8.74 1.51
C ASN A 69 11.34 -7.95 0.22
N ALA A 70 12.31 -7.14 -0.23
CA ALA A 70 12.15 -6.36 -1.46
C ALA A 70 11.98 -7.28 -2.69
N ILE A 71 12.82 -8.31 -2.83
CA ILE A 71 12.74 -9.28 -3.94
C ILE A 71 11.39 -10.02 -3.95
N VAL A 72 10.96 -10.55 -2.80
CA VAL A 72 9.65 -11.22 -2.69
C VAL A 72 8.52 -10.27 -3.05
N GLY A 73 8.60 -9.02 -2.57
CA GLY A 73 7.61 -8.00 -2.89
C GLY A 73 7.59 -7.61 -4.36
N ILE A 74 8.75 -7.48 -5.02
CA ILE A 74 8.87 -7.24 -6.47
C ILE A 74 8.19 -8.39 -7.23
N PHE A 75 8.48 -9.64 -6.87
CA PHE A 75 7.90 -10.81 -7.52
C PHE A 75 6.36 -10.80 -7.43
N ILE A 76 5.81 -10.65 -6.22
CA ILE A 76 4.35 -10.65 -6.00
C ILE A 76 3.70 -9.49 -6.76
N THR A 77 4.25 -8.28 -6.67
CA THR A 77 3.71 -7.10 -7.34
C THR A 77 3.77 -7.25 -8.86
N SER A 78 4.85 -7.83 -9.40
CA SER A 78 4.99 -8.10 -10.83
C SER A 78 3.95 -9.11 -11.33
N VAL A 79 3.64 -10.15 -10.55
CA VAL A 79 2.57 -11.11 -10.89
C VAL A 79 1.22 -10.38 -10.99
N PHE A 80 0.85 -9.55 -10.02
CA PHE A 80 -0.39 -8.76 -10.10
C PHE A 80 -0.40 -7.78 -11.26
N LEU A 81 0.74 -7.16 -11.57
CA LEU A 81 0.85 -6.24 -12.71
C LEU A 81 0.71 -6.96 -14.06
N ILE A 82 1.31 -8.14 -14.21
CA ILE A 82 1.15 -8.99 -15.40
C ILE A 82 -0.32 -9.41 -15.56
N LEU A 83 -0.97 -9.84 -14.47
CA LEU A 83 -2.40 -10.17 -14.48
C LEU A 83 -3.26 -8.95 -14.85
N TYR A 84 -2.93 -7.77 -14.31
CA TYR A 84 -3.59 -6.53 -14.69
C TYR A 84 -3.44 -6.24 -16.18
N LEU A 85 -2.23 -6.27 -16.72
CA LEU A 85 -1.94 -6.02 -18.13
C LEU A 85 -2.65 -7.04 -19.03
N TYR A 86 -2.69 -8.32 -18.65
CA TYR A 86 -3.41 -9.37 -19.37
C TYR A 86 -4.92 -9.10 -19.43
N LEU A 87 -5.53 -8.75 -18.30
CA LEU A 87 -6.96 -8.43 -18.24
C LEU A 87 -7.30 -7.16 -19.03
N TYR A 88 -6.42 -6.17 -18.98
CA TYR A 88 -6.62 -4.90 -19.66
C TYR A 88 -6.43 -5.02 -21.17
N TYR A 89 -5.40 -5.73 -21.63
CA TYR A 89 -5.13 -5.99 -23.05
C TYR A 89 -6.32 -6.66 -23.73
N ASN A 90 -6.91 -7.64 -23.10
CA ASN A 90 -8.04 -8.39 -23.66
C ASN A 90 -9.38 -7.61 -23.68
N ARG A 91 -9.44 -6.41 -23.12
CA ARG A 91 -10.70 -5.70 -22.93
C ARG A 91 -10.73 -4.24 -23.31
N ILE A 92 -9.66 -3.50 -23.18
CA ILE A 92 -9.63 -2.05 -23.33
C ILE A 92 -8.30 -1.64 -23.99
N CYS A 93 -8.45 -0.92 -25.06
CA CYS A 93 -7.50 -0.02 -25.72
C CYS A 93 -5.99 -0.19 -25.47
N LEU A 94 -5.27 -0.44 -26.56
CA LEU A 94 -3.80 -0.39 -26.67
C LEU A 94 -3.15 0.82 -25.98
N LYS A 95 -3.82 1.98 -25.91
CA LYS A 95 -3.30 3.20 -25.27
C LYS A 95 -3.02 3.04 -23.77
N ALA A 96 -3.88 2.36 -23.03
CA ALA A 96 -3.68 2.18 -21.59
C ALA A 96 -2.55 1.20 -21.31
N PHE A 97 -2.48 0.10 -22.08
CA PHE A 97 -1.36 -0.84 -22.02
C PHE A 97 -0.02 -0.12 -22.29
N THR A 98 0.04 0.70 -23.35
CA THR A 98 1.24 1.46 -23.71
C THR A 98 1.65 2.42 -22.59
N LYS A 99 0.68 3.10 -21.96
CA LYS A 99 0.94 4.00 -20.83
C LYS A 99 1.59 3.27 -19.66
N SER A 100 1.00 2.15 -19.21
CA SER A 100 1.53 1.37 -18.09
C SER A 100 2.91 0.79 -18.42
N PHE A 101 3.10 0.30 -19.63
CA PHE A 101 4.41 -0.19 -20.10
C PHE A 101 5.49 0.90 -20.09
N LEU A 102 5.18 2.10 -20.61
CA LEU A 102 6.11 3.23 -20.59
C LEU A 102 6.45 3.67 -19.16
N LEU A 103 5.48 3.67 -18.25
CA LEU A 103 5.73 3.97 -16.83
C LEU A 103 6.69 2.95 -16.20
N ILE A 104 6.51 1.67 -16.47
CA ILE A 104 7.42 0.61 -15.98
C ILE A 104 8.85 0.82 -16.55
N CYS A 105 8.97 1.10 -17.84
CA CYS A 105 10.26 1.39 -18.45
C CYS A 105 10.94 2.60 -17.80
N PHE A 106 10.17 3.67 -17.53
CA PHE A 106 10.66 4.86 -16.86
C PHE A 106 11.10 4.56 -15.42
N GLU A 107 10.35 3.75 -14.67
CA GLU A 107 10.72 3.29 -13.34
C GLU A 107 12.04 2.52 -13.35
N LEU A 108 12.22 1.59 -14.29
CA LEU A 108 13.45 0.81 -14.43
C LEU A 108 14.66 1.69 -14.81
N LEU A 109 14.45 2.74 -15.61
CA LEU A 109 15.52 3.72 -15.93
C LEU A 109 15.95 4.51 -14.69
N ILE A 110 15.00 4.98 -13.88
CA ILE A 110 15.30 5.68 -12.61
C ILE A 110 16.11 4.76 -11.69
N VAL A 111 15.63 3.54 -11.48
CA VAL A 111 16.30 2.56 -10.61
C VAL A 111 17.69 2.23 -11.14
N GLY A 112 17.83 2.00 -12.44
CA GLY A 112 19.13 1.75 -13.09
C GLY A 112 20.10 2.91 -12.86
N GLY A 113 19.65 4.15 -13.04
CA GLY A 113 20.42 5.35 -12.73
C GLY A 113 20.85 5.43 -11.26
N CYS A 114 19.94 5.13 -10.33
CA CYS A 114 20.22 5.09 -8.89
C CYS A 114 21.28 4.03 -8.54
N VAL A 115 21.20 2.84 -9.12
CA VAL A 115 22.17 1.76 -8.90
C VAL A 115 23.55 2.14 -9.44
N LEU A 116 23.60 2.79 -10.60
CA LEU A 116 24.86 3.27 -11.21
C LEU A 116 25.49 4.41 -10.40
N TYR A 117 24.68 5.32 -9.86
CA TYR A 117 25.15 6.45 -9.06
C TYR A 117 25.74 6.04 -7.72
N LYS A 118 25.32 4.90 -7.16
CA LYS A 118 25.85 4.26 -5.90
C LYS A 118 25.83 5.14 -4.66
N ASP A 119 25.04 6.23 -4.64
CA ASP A 119 24.87 7.06 -3.46
C ASP A 119 23.64 6.60 -2.64
N GLU A 120 23.92 5.98 -1.48
CA GLU A 120 22.89 5.49 -0.56
C GLU A 120 21.90 6.61 -0.14
N LYS A 121 22.40 7.82 0.11
CA LYS A 121 21.55 8.93 0.56
C LYS A 121 20.57 9.36 -0.50
N VAL A 122 21.01 9.47 -1.75
CA VAL A 122 20.14 9.84 -2.87
C VAL A 122 19.08 8.77 -3.08
N VAL A 123 19.48 7.50 -3.16
CA VAL A 123 18.56 6.39 -3.41
C VAL A 123 17.55 6.22 -2.26
N SER A 124 18.00 6.29 -1.01
CA SER A 124 17.12 6.18 0.17
C SER A 124 16.16 7.37 0.28
N THR A 125 16.59 8.59 -0.09
CA THR A 125 15.73 9.76 -0.12
C THR A 125 14.63 9.61 -1.18
N LEU A 126 14.96 9.12 -2.38
CA LEU A 126 13.98 8.84 -3.42
C LEU A 126 12.99 7.75 -2.96
N ALA A 127 13.48 6.66 -2.38
CA ALA A 127 12.65 5.61 -1.82
C ALA A 127 11.69 6.14 -0.74
N MET A 128 12.17 7.02 0.13
CA MET A 128 11.36 7.70 1.14
C MET A 128 10.25 8.54 0.51
N ILE A 129 10.56 9.36 -0.51
CA ILE A 129 9.58 10.23 -1.18
C ILE A 129 8.47 9.39 -1.80
N PHE A 130 8.81 8.34 -2.56
CA PHE A 130 7.83 7.44 -3.16
C PHE A 130 7.00 6.72 -2.10
N ASN A 131 7.63 6.29 -1.01
CA ASN A 131 6.92 5.61 0.09
C ASN A 131 5.94 6.57 0.81
N VAL A 132 6.33 7.82 1.06
CA VAL A 132 5.43 8.85 1.62
C VAL A 132 4.27 9.15 0.68
N ALA A 133 4.52 9.26 -0.63
CA ALA A 133 3.47 9.49 -1.63
C ALA A 133 2.39 8.39 -1.63
N MET A 134 2.75 7.14 -1.30
CA MET A 134 1.78 6.05 -1.19
C MET A 134 0.74 6.25 -0.08
N TYR A 135 1.01 7.09 0.92
CA TYR A 135 0.05 7.37 2.00
C TYR A 135 -1.03 8.41 1.64
N ILE A 136 -0.96 9.04 0.47
CA ILE A 136 -2.01 9.91 -0.04
C ILE A 136 -3.34 9.15 -0.14
N ALA A 137 -3.33 7.92 -0.67
CA ALA A 137 -4.53 7.11 -0.82
C ALA A 137 -5.18 6.71 0.51
N PRO A 138 -4.46 6.21 1.54
CA PRO A 138 -5.01 6.03 2.88
C PRO A 138 -5.59 7.31 3.50
N GLY A 139 -4.94 8.45 3.31
CA GLY A 139 -5.43 9.75 3.79
C GLY A 139 -6.77 10.14 3.13
N GLN A 140 -6.88 10.03 1.81
CA GLN A 140 -8.13 10.27 1.08
C GLN A 140 -9.24 9.32 1.52
N LYS A 141 -8.92 8.07 1.84
CA LYS A 141 -9.87 7.07 2.32
C LYS A 141 -10.49 7.49 3.65
N ILE A 142 -9.71 8.02 4.59
CA ILE A 142 -10.24 8.52 5.88
C ILE A 142 -11.25 9.63 5.64
N ILE A 143 -10.92 10.61 4.79
CA ILE A 143 -11.82 11.72 4.43
C ILE A 143 -13.13 11.18 3.86
N ARG A 144 -13.05 10.19 2.98
CA ARG A 144 -14.22 9.57 2.37
C ARG A 144 -15.08 8.83 3.39
N VAL A 145 -14.47 8.06 4.30
CA VAL A 145 -15.18 7.35 5.37
C VAL A 145 -15.92 8.32 6.30
N VAL A 146 -15.30 9.45 6.64
CA VAL A 146 -15.92 10.48 7.49
C VAL A 146 -17.10 11.14 6.76
N LYS A 147 -16.96 11.46 5.45
CA LYS A 147 -18.03 12.06 4.64
C LYS A 147 -19.21 11.12 4.44
N GLU A 148 -18.95 9.86 4.10
CA GLU A 148 -19.98 8.86 3.79
C GLU A 148 -20.49 8.13 5.04
N LYS A 149 -19.92 8.39 6.21
CA LYS A 149 -20.21 7.69 7.49
C LYS A 149 -20.22 6.17 7.35
N ASN A 150 -19.40 5.63 6.43
CA ASN A 150 -19.42 4.23 6.03
C ASN A 150 -18.11 3.50 6.42
N TYR A 151 -18.14 2.79 7.55
CA TYR A 151 -17.01 2.01 8.04
C TYR A 151 -16.57 0.87 7.11
N LYS A 152 -17.49 0.35 6.24
CA LYS A 152 -17.20 -0.76 5.31
C LYS A 152 -16.15 -0.40 4.25
N LEU A 153 -15.90 0.90 4.05
CA LEU A 153 -14.83 1.38 3.17
C LEU A 153 -13.43 1.06 3.73
N ILE A 154 -13.30 0.81 5.03
CA ILE A 154 -12.03 0.45 5.65
C ILE A 154 -11.91 -1.08 5.76
N PRO A 155 -10.96 -1.71 5.06
CA PRO A 155 -10.70 -3.13 5.20
C PRO A 155 -9.90 -3.38 6.50
N ILE A 156 -10.61 -3.49 7.63
CA ILE A 156 -10.01 -3.52 8.97
C ILE A 156 -8.91 -4.59 9.11
N ARG A 157 -9.08 -5.76 8.48
CA ARG A 157 -8.09 -6.84 8.54
C ARG A 157 -6.72 -6.41 7.99
N SER A 158 -6.70 -5.80 6.80
CA SER A 158 -5.44 -5.30 6.21
C SER A 158 -4.91 -4.07 6.96
N THR A 159 -5.77 -3.28 7.57
CA THR A 159 -5.37 -2.13 8.40
C THR A 159 -4.62 -2.59 9.66
N ILE A 160 -5.09 -3.65 10.33
CA ILE A 160 -4.38 -4.24 11.48
C ILE A 160 -3.01 -4.78 11.06
N VAL A 161 -2.94 -5.51 9.94
CA VAL A 161 -1.65 -6.01 9.42
C VAL A 161 -0.73 -4.84 9.04
N SER A 162 -1.28 -3.72 8.54
CA SER A 162 -0.52 -2.50 8.24
C SER A 162 0.08 -1.86 9.49
N ILE A 163 -0.64 -1.85 10.62
CA ILE A 163 -0.10 -1.37 11.92
C ILE A 163 1.12 -2.21 12.31
N LEU A 164 1.00 -3.53 12.27
CA LEU A 164 2.09 -4.45 12.65
C LEU A 164 3.28 -4.32 11.69
N CYS A 165 3.02 -4.20 10.39
CA CYS A 165 4.03 -4.01 9.37
C CYS A 165 4.79 -2.68 9.57
N SER A 166 4.07 -1.56 9.62
CA SER A 166 4.68 -0.24 9.78
C SER A 166 5.40 -0.10 11.11
N GLY A 167 4.84 -0.66 12.20
CA GLY A 167 5.50 -0.69 13.51
C GLY A 167 6.82 -1.46 13.47
N SER A 168 6.84 -2.63 12.84
CA SER A 168 8.05 -3.45 12.71
C SER A 168 9.14 -2.73 11.89
N TRP A 169 8.79 -2.14 10.75
CA TRP A 169 9.73 -1.39 9.91
C TRP A 169 10.17 -0.07 10.54
N LEU A 170 9.31 0.59 11.32
CA LEU A 170 9.66 1.78 12.11
C LEU A 170 10.73 1.43 13.15
N MET A 171 10.50 0.38 13.94
CA MET A 171 11.47 -0.07 14.95
C MET A 171 12.79 -0.49 14.32
N TYR A 172 12.74 -1.16 13.16
CA TYR A 172 13.95 -1.46 12.40
C TYR A 172 14.68 -0.20 11.97
N GLY A 173 13.98 0.78 11.39
CA GLY A 173 14.57 2.06 10.98
C GLY A 173 15.25 2.81 12.13
N ILE A 174 14.64 2.81 13.33
CA ILE A 174 15.23 3.36 14.55
C ILE A 174 16.50 2.59 14.95
N THR A 175 16.44 1.24 14.92
CA THR A 175 17.56 0.40 15.29
C THR A 175 18.81 0.61 14.41
N ILE A 176 18.60 0.87 13.11
CA ILE A 176 19.72 1.12 12.16
C ILE A 176 19.99 2.61 11.92
N ASN A 177 19.27 3.50 12.61
CA ASN A 177 19.34 4.96 12.49
C ASN A 177 19.18 5.46 11.04
N LEU A 178 18.23 4.90 10.29
CA LEU A 178 17.95 5.26 8.89
C LEU A 178 16.65 6.10 8.81
N PHE A 179 16.80 7.44 8.75
CA PHE A 179 15.66 8.36 8.70
C PHE A 179 14.71 8.10 7.54
N ALA A 180 15.26 7.74 6.37
CA ALA A 180 14.46 7.40 5.19
C ALA A 180 13.52 6.20 5.42
N GLN A 181 13.83 5.32 6.37
CA GLN A 181 12.97 4.22 6.79
C GLN A 181 12.02 4.63 7.91
N ILE A 182 12.45 5.51 8.82
CA ILE A 182 11.68 5.94 9.99
C ILE A 182 10.45 6.73 9.54
N LEU A 183 10.64 7.81 8.77
CA LEU A 183 9.57 8.76 8.43
C LEU A 183 8.37 8.11 7.73
N PRO A 184 8.53 7.36 6.64
CA PRO A 184 7.36 6.78 5.97
C PRO A 184 6.65 5.73 6.83
N ASN A 185 7.37 4.95 7.65
CA ASN A 185 6.75 3.96 8.51
C ASN A 185 6.04 4.58 9.72
N ALA A 186 6.53 5.71 10.25
CA ALA A 186 5.81 6.50 11.25
C ALA A 186 4.49 7.04 10.68
N LEU A 187 4.50 7.59 9.46
CA LEU A 187 3.29 8.03 8.76
C LEU A 187 2.34 6.87 8.48
N GLY A 188 2.87 5.72 8.03
CA GLY A 188 2.07 4.51 7.80
C GLY A 188 1.37 4.02 9.06
N LEU A 189 2.08 3.99 10.18
CA LEU A 189 1.53 3.65 11.49
C LEU A 189 0.44 4.64 11.91
N PHE A 190 0.70 5.93 11.78
CA PHE A 190 -0.24 7.01 12.10
C PHE A 190 -1.54 6.88 11.30
N PHE A 191 -1.48 6.77 9.97
CA PHE A 191 -2.67 6.62 9.14
C PHE A 191 -3.41 5.30 9.39
N SER A 192 -2.71 4.22 9.71
CA SER A 192 -3.34 2.94 10.02
C SER A 192 -4.07 2.99 11.35
N ILE A 193 -3.53 3.67 12.36
CA ILE A 193 -4.22 3.93 13.63
C ILE A 193 -5.46 4.80 13.41
N LEU A 194 -5.35 5.90 12.65
CA LEU A 194 -6.49 6.76 12.33
C LEU A 194 -7.60 5.99 11.60
N ASN A 195 -7.26 5.15 10.61
CA ASN A 195 -8.23 4.29 9.94
C ASN A 195 -8.93 3.33 10.93
N THR A 196 -8.18 2.75 11.87
CA THR A 196 -8.76 1.85 12.89
C THR A 196 -9.73 2.60 13.80
N LEU A 197 -9.35 3.79 14.27
CA LEU A 197 -10.20 4.63 15.12
C LEU A 197 -11.47 5.07 14.38
N ALA A 198 -11.34 5.49 13.11
CA ALA A 198 -12.50 5.83 12.29
C ALA A 198 -13.41 4.61 12.07
N TRP A 199 -12.84 3.42 11.82
CA TRP A 199 -13.62 2.19 11.69
C TRP A 199 -14.39 1.89 12.98
N ILE A 200 -13.73 1.93 14.15
CA ILE A 200 -14.36 1.68 15.47
C ILE A 200 -15.49 2.67 15.69
N TYR A 201 -15.23 3.97 15.49
CA TYR A 201 -16.23 5.02 15.71
C TYR A 201 -17.51 4.80 14.88
N PHE A 202 -17.37 4.61 13.57
CA PHE A 202 -18.52 4.43 12.68
C PHE A 202 -19.15 3.03 12.80
N PHE A 203 -18.41 2.03 13.24
CA PHE A 203 -18.95 0.71 13.53
C PHE A 203 -19.87 0.72 14.76
N ILE A 204 -19.46 1.39 15.84
CA ILE A 204 -20.25 1.51 17.07
C ILE A 204 -21.51 2.35 16.84
N ASN A 205 -21.42 3.42 16.06
CA ASN A 205 -22.52 4.33 15.80
C ASN A 205 -23.40 3.92 14.58
N ARG A 206 -23.20 2.73 14.02
CA ARG A 206 -23.91 2.28 12.79
C ARG A 206 -25.43 2.18 12.94
N ASP A 207 -25.94 1.88 14.11
CA ASP A 207 -27.36 1.64 14.36
C ASP A 207 -28.09 2.94 14.76
N LYS A 208 -27.38 3.92 15.33
CA LYS A 208 -27.97 5.23 15.68
C LYS A 208 -28.48 6.01 14.46
N GLY A 209 -27.75 5.95 13.33
CA GLY A 209 -28.18 6.61 12.08
C GLY A 209 -29.44 5.99 11.48
N LYS A 210 -29.70 4.69 11.69
CA LYS A 210 -30.93 4.01 11.23
C LYS A 210 -32.13 4.36 12.08
N GLU A 211 -31.95 4.53 13.38
CA GLU A 211 -33.02 4.96 14.29
C GLU A 211 -33.44 6.41 13.96
N GLU A 212 -32.51 7.32 13.72
CA GLU A 212 -32.80 8.70 13.30
C GLU A 212 -33.53 8.78 11.95
N GLU A 213 -33.09 7.98 10.94
CA GLU A 213 -33.80 7.92 9.65
C GLU A 213 -35.22 7.34 9.80
N THR A 214 -35.42 6.31 10.64
CA THR A 214 -36.70 5.71 10.88
C THR A 214 -37.64 6.69 11.61
N PHE A 215 -37.13 7.41 12.61
CA PHE A 215 -37.90 8.45 13.30
C PHE A 215 -38.28 9.62 12.37
N ALA A 216 -37.36 10.05 11.50
CA ALA A 216 -37.61 11.10 10.54
C ALA A 216 -38.65 10.71 9.49
N VAL A 217 -38.67 9.45 9.05
CA VAL A 217 -39.66 8.93 8.10
C VAL A 217 -41.06 8.85 8.75
N ILE A 218 -41.16 8.43 10.01
CA ILE A 218 -42.42 8.33 10.72
C ILE A 218 -43.02 9.74 10.98
N HIS A 219 -42.16 10.72 11.33
CA HIS A 219 -42.62 12.09 11.65
C HIS A 219 -42.96 12.94 10.40
N ASN A 220 -42.48 12.55 9.19
CA ASN A 220 -42.83 13.24 7.94
C ASN A 220 -43.99 12.57 7.19
N SER A 221 -44.60 11.51 7.76
CA SER A 221 -45.78 10.83 7.20
C SER A 221 -47.11 11.19 7.89
N ASP A 222 -47.05 12.05 8.89
CA ASP A 222 -48.21 12.70 9.53
C ASP A 222 -48.35 14.12 9.06
#